data_9180d079904d834b8c2c2a0000c44706
#
_entry.id   9180d079904d834b8c2c2a0000c44706
#
_cell.length_a   1.000
_cell.length_b   1.000
_cell.length_c   1.000
_cell.angle_alpha   90.00
_cell.angle_beta   90.00
_cell.angle_gamma   90.00
#
_symmetry.space_group_name_H-M   'P 1'
#
loop_
_entity.id
_entity.type
_entity.pdbx_description
1 polymer ?
#
loop_
_entity_poly.entity_id
_entity_poly.type
_entity_poly.pdbx_seq_one_letter_code
_entity_poly.pdbx_strand_id
1 'polypeptide(L)'
;MKLVPYAQAIKLKYPEPVCLVTTADEHGKPNVMTIGWWMLTSVHPPMMAIAVARPYHSHGLIQRRREFVTCFPGEAMVEQVLICGAHTGRDTDKFAAAGLTPLPATRVAPPLIAECLAAFECKLVAEVPAGDHTLFIGEVVASHVSEKTGRRLFSLGGGKLGGL
;
A
#
# COMPACT_ATOMS: atom_id res chain seq x y z
N MET A 1 17.55 29.93 1.67
CA MET A 1 17.42 28.55 2.21
C MET A 1 18.70 28.19 2.96
N LYS A 2 18.61 27.35 4.01
CA LYS A 2 19.76 26.92 4.84
C LYS A 2 20.07 25.45 4.53
N LEU A 3 21.34 25.10 4.37
CA LEU A 3 21.79 23.71 4.28
C LEU A 3 21.58 23.00 5.62
N VAL A 4 20.91 21.84 5.60
CA VAL A 4 20.63 21.01 6.76
C VAL A 4 20.82 19.53 6.41
N PRO A 5 21.01 18.62 7.42
CA PRO A 5 21.04 17.19 7.19
C PRO A 5 19.71 16.69 6.58
N TYR A 6 19.78 15.65 5.76
CA TYR A 6 18.60 15.02 5.14
C TYR A 6 17.51 14.65 6.16
N ALA A 7 17.90 14.06 7.30
CA ALA A 7 16.97 13.66 8.38
C ALA A 7 16.16 14.82 8.97
N GLN A 8 16.65 16.05 8.85
CA GLN A 8 15.91 17.25 9.25
C GLN A 8 14.96 17.71 8.14
N ALA A 9 15.45 17.78 6.90
CA ALA A 9 14.66 18.26 5.77
C ALA A 9 13.49 17.34 5.44
N ILE A 10 13.68 16.00 5.50
CA ILE A 10 12.65 15.01 5.14
C ILE A 10 11.42 15.06 6.06
N LYS A 11 11.53 15.62 7.25
CA LYS A 11 10.37 15.82 8.15
C LYS A 11 9.32 16.77 7.56
N LEU A 12 9.71 17.61 6.62
CA LEU A 12 8.80 18.55 5.95
C LEU A 12 8.01 17.93 4.79
N LYS A 13 8.20 16.63 4.48
CA LYS A 13 7.42 15.93 3.46
C LYS A 13 5.96 15.67 3.89
N TYR A 14 5.68 15.71 5.17
CA TYR A 14 4.34 15.47 5.71
C TYR A 14 3.42 16.70 5.51
N PRO A 15 2.10 16.47 5.34
CA PRO A 15 1.43 15.15 5.35
C PRO A 15 1.67 14.36 4.06
N GLU A 16 1.67 13.02 4.17
CA GLU A 16 1.72 12.12 3.01
C GLU A 16 0.56 11.11 3.06
N PRO A 17 -0.05 10.79 1.90
CA PRO A 17 -1.16 9.84 1.88
C PRO A 17 -0.67 8.43 2.18
N VAL A 18 -1.40 7.74 3.06
CA VAL A 18 -1.17 6.32 3.38
C VAL A 18 -1.98 5.44 2.45
N CYS A 19 -1.42 4.28 2.07
CA CYS A 19 -2.21 3.22 1.46
C CYS A 19 -1.91 1.85 2.08
N LEU A 20 -2.86 0.93 1.93
CA LEU A 20 -2.71 -0.48 2.21
C LEU A 20 -2.44 -1.19 0.89
N VAL A 21 -1.39 -2.01 0.84
CA VAL A 21 -1.06 -2.83 -0.33
C VAL A 21 -1.32 -4.27 0.01
N THR A 22 -2.22 -4.91 -0.75
CA THR A 22 -2.47 -6.35 -0.62
C THR A 22 -1.64 -7.14 -1.63
N THR A 23 -1.26 -8.32 -1.22
CA THR A 23 -0.52 -9.31 -1.99
C THR A 23 -1.11 -10.69 -1.72
N ALA A 24 -0.77 -11.69 -2.52
CA ALA A 24 -1.13 -13.07 -2.27
C ALA A 24 0.08 -13.98 -2.53
N ASP A 25 0.18 -15.10 -1.82
CA ASP A 25 1.16 -16.14 -2.13
C ASP A 25 0.68 -17.05 -3.27
N GLU A 26 1.47 -18.04 -3.64
CA GLU A 26 1.18 -19.01 -4.71
C GLU A 26 -0.08 -19.86 -4.44
N HIS A 27 -0.46 -20.03 -3.18
CA HIS A 27 -1.66 -20.75 -2.76
C HIS A 27 -2.89 -19.83 -2.61
N GLY A 28 -2.74 -18.52 -2.90
CA GLY A 28 -3.81 -17.53 -2.78
C GLY A 28 -3.98 -16.99 -1.35
N LYS A 29 -3.09 -17.32 -0.40
CA LYS A 29 -3.15 -16.77 0.97
C LYS A 29 -2.87 -15.26 0.91
N PRO A 30 -3.82 -14.43 1.39
CA PRO A 30 -3.69 -12.99 1.32
C PRO A 30 -2.70 -12.45 2.36
N ASN A 31 -2.07 -11.32 2.03
CA ASN A 31 -1.30 -10.53 2.97
C ASN A 31 -1.51 -9.05 2.67
N VAL A 32 -1.31 -8.19 3.66
CA VAL A 32 -1.48 -6.74 3.56
C VAL A 32 -0.33 -6.03 4.27
N MET A 33 0.10 -4.88 3.73
CA MET A 33 1.07 -3.99 4.36
C MET A 33 0.64 -2.54 4.25
N THR A 34 1.06 -1.72 5.21
CA THR A 34 0.92 -0.26 5.16
C THR A 34 2.12 0.35 4.47
N ILE A 35 1.89 1.33 3.59
CA ILE A 35 2.95 2.08 2.92
C ILE A 35 2.54 3.56 2.75
N GLY A 36 3.55 4.45 2.85
CA GLY A 36 3.44 5.87 2.50
C GLY A 36 4.18 6.22 1.21
N TRP A 37 5.06 5.34 0.73
CA TRP A 37 5.87 5.63 -0.45
C TRP A 37 5.25 5.02 -1.70
N TRP A 38 4.32 5.76 -2.28
CA TRP A 38 3.61 5.41 -3.50
C TRP A 38 3.29 6.66 -4.32
N MET A 39 3.10 6.49 -5.62
CA MET A 39 2.72 7.59 -6.52
C MET A 39 2.06 7.08 -7.80
N LEU A 40 1.35 7.97 -8.50
CA LEU A 40 0.95 7.77 -9.90
C LEU A 40 2.17 7.99 -10.81
N THR A 41 2.35 7.14 -11.82
CA THR A 41 3.50 7.21 -12.74
C THR A 41 3.13 7.37 -14.20
N SER A 42 1.88 7.09 -14.55
CA SER A 42 1.37 7.27 -15.93
C SER A 42 -0.14 7.46 -15.93
N VAL A 43 -0.64 8.16 -16.93
CA VAL A 43 -2.07 8.34 -17.21
C VAL A 43 -2.54 7.39 -18.32
N HIS A 44 -1.73 7.18 -19.34
CA HIS A 44 -2.04 6.30 -20.49
C HIS A 44 -0.83 5.42 -20.84
N PRO A 45 -0.88 4.11 -20.53
CA PRO A 45 -1.83 3.44 -19.65
C PRO A 45 -1.74 3.95 -18.21
N PRO A 46 -2.79 3.83 -17.37
CA PRO A 46 -2.74 4.25 -15.98
C PRO A 46 -1.79 3.35 -15.20
N MET A 47 -0.83 3.93 -14.48
CA MET A 47 0.16 3.20 -13.69
C MET A 47 0.37 3.81 -12.32
N MET A 48 0.71 2.95 -11.37
CA MET A 48 1.10 3.32 -10.00
C MET A 48 2.44 2.68 -9.64
N ALA A 49 3.24 3.39 -8.86
CA ALA A 49 4.45 2.86 -8.27
C ALA A 49 4.36 2.80 -6.75
N ILE A 50 4.96 1.76 -6.17
CA ILE A 50 5.13 1.56 -4.74
C ILE A 50 6.58 1.22 -4.44
N ALA A 51 7.17 1.82 -3.39
CA ALA A 51 8.51 1.48 -2.94
C ALA A 51 8.44 0.54 -1.73
N VAL A 52 8.99 -0.66 -1.87
CA VAL A 52 8.95 -1.70 -0.85
C VAL A 52 10.35 -2.12 -0.45
N ALA A 53 10.65 -2.09 0.86
CA ALA A 53 11.94 -2.53 1.38
C ALA A 53 12.15 -4.03 1.15
N ARG A 54 13.37 -4.41 0.73
CA ARG A 54 13.70 -5.79 0.35
C ARG A 54 13.44 -6.84 1.44
N PRO A 55 13.66 -6.56 2.75
CA PRO A 55 13.40 -7.56 3.80
C PRO A 55 11.91 -7.86 4.04
N TYR A 56 10.99 -7.02 3.54
CA TYR A 56 9.57 -7.18 3.81
C TYR A 56 8.98 -8.39 3.07
N HIS A 57 8.09 -9.10 3.75
CA HIS A 57 7.41 -10.28 3.21
C HIS A 57 6.69 -9.99 1.89
N SER A 58 5.99 -8.87 1.82
CA SER A 58 5.27 -8.43 0.62
C SER A 58 6.18 -8.23 -0.59
N HIS A 59 7.46 -7.85 -0.39
CA HIS A 59 8.43 -7.68 -1.48
C HIS A 59 8.54 -8.96 -2.32
N GLY A 60 8.85 -10.10 -1.67
CA GLY A 60 8.98 -11.38 -2.36
C GLY A 60 7.66 -11.89 -2.94
N LEU A 61 6.51 -11.57 -2.31
CA LEU A 61 5.19 -11.92 -2.85
C LEU A 61 4.91 -11.18 -4.16
N ILE A 62 5.19 -9.85 -4.23
CA ILE A 62 5.02 -9.07 -5.46
C ILE A 62 5.93 -9.57 -6.57
N GLN A 63 7.19 -9.87 -6.26
CA GLN A 63 8.14 -10.40 -7.27
C GLN A 63 7.67 -11.71 -7.88
N ARG A 64 7.15 -12.65 -7.07
CA ARG A 64 6.69 -13.96 -7.54
C ARG A 64 5.38 -13.88 -8.32
N ARG A 65 4.37 -13.18 -7.76
CA ARG A 65 3.02 -13.12 -8.36
C ARG A 65 2.92 -12.11 -9.48
N ARG A 66 3.78 -11.11 -9.51
CA ARG A 66 3.72 -10.00 -10.47
C ARG A 66 2.41 -9.20 -10.38
N GLU A 67 1.79 -9.16 -9.19
CA GLU A 67 0.49 -8.56 -8.94
C GLU A 67 0.44 -7.95 -7.54
N PHE A 68 -0.30 -6.85 -7.39
CA PHE A 68 -0.65 -6.26 -6.11
C PHE A 68 -1.92 -5.41 -6.24
N VAL A 69 -2.58 -5.12 -5.12
CA VAL A 69 -3.68 -4.15 -5.08
C VAL A 69 -3.32 -3.02 -4.14
N THR A 70 -3.55 -1.78 -4.58
CA THR A 70 -3.37 -0.59 -3.75
C THR A 70 -4.74 -0.14 -3.25
N CYS A 71 -4.98 -0.19 -1.94
CA CYS A 71 -6.24 0.18 -1.31
C CYS A 71 -6.07 1.48 -0.54
N PHE A 72 -7.05 2.38 -0.65
CA PHE A 72 -7.04 3.69 -0.02
C PHE A 72 -7.87 3.70 1.26
N PRO A 73 -7.25 3.67 2.47
CA PRO A 73 -7.97 3.70 3.73
C PRO A 73 -8.60 5.06 4.00
N GLY A 74 -9.78 5.04 4.63
CA GLY A 74 -10.41 6.22 5.21
C GLY A 74 -9.83 6.56 6.59
N GLU A 75 -10.12 7.77 7.08
CA GLU A 75 -9.64 8.27 8.39
C GLU A 75 -10.04 7.40 9.59
N ALA A 76 -11.13 6.65 9.49
CA ALA A 76 -11.58 5.72 10.54
C ALA A 76 -10.68 4.47 10.68
N MET A 77 -9.76 4.23 9.72
CA MET A 77 -8.95 3.00 9.66
C MET A 77 -7.55 3.16 10.29
N VAL A 78 -7.37 4.07 11.25
CA VAL A 78 -6.06 4.31 11.89
C VAL A 78 -5.50 3.04 12.52
N GLU A 79 -6.30 2.33 13.31
CA GLU A 79 -5.86 1.13 14.03
C GLU A 79 -5.47 0.01 13.05
N GLN A 80 -6.28 -0.24 12.01
CA GLN A 80 -6.02 -1.24 10.98
C GLN A 80 -4.70 -0.97 10.25
N VAL A 81 -4.47 0.29 9.88
CA VAL A 81 -3.25 0.72 9.20
C VAL A 81 -2.01 0.53 10.09
N LEU A 82 -2.11 0.83 11.38
CA LEU A 82 -1.02 0.61 12.34
C LEU A 82 -0.72 -0.88 12.51
N ILE A 83 -1.72 -1.73 12.68
CA ILE A 83 -1.56 -3.19 12.79
C ILE A 83 -0.89 -3.74 11.52
N CYS A 84 -1.38 -3.36 10.33
CA CYS A 84 -0.81 -3.82 9.05
C CYS A 84 0.65 -3.37 8.84
N GLY A 85 1.05 -2.25 9.41
CA GLY A 85 2.41 -1.73 9.35
C GLY A 85 3.36 -2.32 10.39
N ALA A 86 2.85 -2.71 11.57
CA ALA A 86 3.66 -3.18 12.70
C ALA A 86 4.03 -4.67 12.62
N HIS A 87 3.21 -5.49 11.94
CA HIS A 87 3.38 -6.95 11.91
C HIS A 87 3.88 -7.45 10.54
N THR A 88 4.54 -8.62 10.54
CA THR A 88 4.91 -9.32 9.30
C THR A 88 3.89 -10.40 8.96
N GLY A 89 3.55 -10.52 7.66
CA GLY A 89 2.65 -11.58 7.19
C GLY A 89 3.26 -12.99 7.15
N ARG A 90 4.54 -13.14 7.56
CA ARG A 90 5.16 -14.46 7.76
C ARG A 90 4.55 -15.18 8.97
N ASP A 91 4.28 -14.44 10.03
CA ASP A 91 3.91 -14.97 11.34
C ASP A 91 2.48 -14.62 11.74
N THR A 92 1.89 -13.59 11.09
CA THR A 92 0.60 -13.02 11.51
C THR A 92 -0.36 -12.98 10.34
N ASP A 93 -1.57 -13.51 10.51
CA ASP A 93 -2.69 -13.19 9.63
C ASP A 93 -3.14 -11.75 9.91
N LYS A 94 -2.67 -10.82 9.09
CA LYS A 94 -2.93 -9.40 9.30
C LYS A 94 -4.35 -8.98 8.93
N PHE A 95 -5.04 -9.72 8.06
CA PHE A 95 -6.47 -9.49 7.81
C PHE A 95 -7.30 -9.79 9.07
N ALA A 96 -7.08 -10.95 9.67
CA ALA A 96 -7.75 -11.31 10.92
C ALA A 96 -7.35 -10.37 12.08
N ALA A 97 -6.05 -10.09 12.25
CA ALA A 97 -5.56 -9.25 13.34
C ALA A 97 -6.07 -7.80 13.28
N ALA A 98 -6.24 -7.26 12.07
CA ALA A 98 -6.74 -5.90 11.86
C ALA A 98 -8.27 -5.85 11.66
N GLY A 99 -8.97 -6.98 11.66
CA GLY A 99 -10.42 -7.03 11.39
C GLY A 99 -10.78 -6.54 9.98
N LEU A 100 -9.91 -6.82 8.99
CA LEU A 100 -10.14 -6.44 7.61
C LEU A 100 -10.86 -7.56 6.85
N THR A 101 -11.79 -7.18 5.97
CA THR A 101 -12.56 -8.11 5.15
C THR A 101 -11.95 -8.18 3.74
N PRO A 102 -11.32 -9.30 3.35
CA PRO A 102 -10.85 -9.46 1.98
C PRO A 102 -12.03 -9.69 1.03
N LEU A 103 -12.08 -8.94 -0.07
CA LEU A 103 -13.02 -9.14 -1.17
C LEU A 103 -12.28 -9.65 -2.40
N PRO A 104 -12.88 -10.55 -3.20
CA PRO A 104 -12.27 -11.00 -4.45
C PRO A 104 -11.98 -9.83 -5.38
N ALA A 105 -10.77 -9.78 -5.92
CA ALA A 105 -10.42 -8.90 -7.03
C ALA A 105 -10.95 -9.50 -8.36
N THR A 106 -11.00 -8.70 -9.42
CA THR A 106 -11.57 -9.09 -10.71
C THR A 106 -10.52 -9.50 -11.75
N ARG A 107 -9.29 -9.00 -11.62
CA ARG A 107 -8.21 -9.14 -12.62
C ARG A 107 -6.91 -9.68 -12.06
N VAL A 108 -6.74 -9.71 -10.73
CA VAL A 108 -5.53 -10.16 -10.02
C VAL A 108 -5.89 -11.05 -8.85
N ALA A 109 -4.92 -11.80 -8.32
CA ALA A 109 -5.16 -12.70 -7.18
C ALA A 109 -5.17 -11.98 -5.80
N PRO A 110 -4.36 -10.94 -5.53
CA PRO A 110 -4.45 -10.19 -4.28
C PRO A 110 -5.83 -9.58 -4.07
N PRO A 111 -6.44 -9.68 -2.86
CA PRO A 111 -7.80 -9.21 -2.63
C PRO A 111 -7.91 -7.68 -2.51
N LEU A 112 -9.11 -7.17 -2.71
CA LEU A 112 -9.53 -5.84 -2.27
C LEU A 112 -9.76 -5.86 -0.75
N ILE A 113 -9.89 -4.67 -0.13
CA ILE A 113 -10.26 -4.51 1.28
C ILE A 113 -11.60 -3.78 1.34
N ALA A 114 -12.64 -4.42 1.91
CA ALA A 114 -14.00 -3.91 1.93
C ALA A 114 -14.16 -2.56 2.68
N GLU A 115 -13.29 -2.30 3.65
CA GLU A 115 -13.33 -1.10 4.49
C GLU A 115 -12.71 0.13 3.80
N CYS A 116 -11.93 -0.06 2.74
CA CYS A 116 -11.27 1.03 2.02
C CYS A 116 -12.23 1.84 1.14
N LEU A 117 -11.87 3.09 0.87
CA LEU A 117 -12.64 4.02 0.03
C LEU A 117 -12.49 3.73 -1.46
N ALA A 118 -11.32 3.23 -1.88
CA ALA A 118 -11.03 2.85 -3.25
C ALA A 118 -9.93 1.79 -3.29
N ALA A 119 -9.88 1.03 -4.39
CA ALA A 119 -8.83 0.05 -4.64
C ALA A 119 -8.46 0.00 -6.13
N PHE A 120 -7.18 -0.28 -6.42
CA PHE A 120 -6.63 -0.36 -7.76
C PHE A 120 -5.87 -1.67 -7.90
N GLU A 121 -6.34 -2.53 -8.80
CA GLU A 121 -5.70 -3.80 -9.15
C GLU A 121 -4.56 -3.53 -10.12
N CYS A 122 -3.36 -3.99 -9.77
CA CYS A 122 -2.14 -3.70 -10.52
C CYS A 122 -1.43 -4.97 -10.98
N LYS A 123 -1.07 -5.02 -12.26
CA LYS A 123 -0.12 -5.98 -12.81
C LYS A 123 1.25 -5.35 -12.94
N LEU A 124 2.27 -6.01 -12.39
CA LEU A 124 3.63 -5.49 -12.37
C LEU A 124 4.22 -5.43 -13.77
N VAL A 125 4.62 -4.23 -14.21
CA VAL A 125 5.27 -4.00 -15.52
C VAL A 125 6.75 -3.79 -15.38
N ALA A 126 7.22 -3.20 -14.25
CA ALA A 126 8.64 -3.00 -14.00
C ALA A 126 8.98 -3.07 -12.51
N GLU A 127 10.21 -3.47 -12.22
CA GLU A 127 10.82 -3.37 -10.90
C GLU A 127 12.19 -2.73 -11.03
N VAL A 128 12.44 -1.69 -10.23
CA VAL A 128 13.66 -0.90 -10.29
C VAL A 128 14.32 -0.88 -8.91
N PRO A 129 15.56 -1.38 -8.78
CA PRO A 129 16.33 -1.26 -7.55
C PRO A 129 16.54 0.22 -7.17
N ALA A 130 16.21 0.58 -5.93
CA ALA A 130 16.31 1.94 -5.40
C ALA A 130 16.88 1.92 -3.97
N GLY A 131 18.20 1.83 -3.84
CA GLY A 131 18.87 1.75 -2.54
C GLY A 131 18.47 0.47 -1.77
N ASP A 132 17.87 0.63 -0.59
CA ASP A 132 17.37 -0.45 0.28
C ASP A 132 15.95 -0.92 -0.10
N HIS A 133 15.30 -0.23 -1.04
CA HIS A 133 13.98 -0.55 -1.57
C HIS A 133 14.03 -1.05 -3.02
N THR A 134 12.90 -1.60 -3.48
CA THR A 134 12.59 -1.80 -4.89
C THR A 134 11.35 -0.98 -5.22
N LEU A 135 11.42 -0.21 -6.29
CA LEU A 135 10.26 0.46 -6.86
C LEU A 135 9.54 -0.52 -7.77
N PHE A 136 8.35 -0.93 -7.38
CA PHE A 136 7.46 -1.76 -8.19
C PHE A 136 6.47 -0.88 -8.94
N ILE A 137 6.47 -0.94 -10.26
CA ILE A 137 5.58 -0.17 -11.13
C ILE A 137 4.55 -1.13 -11.71
N GLY A 138 3.27 -0.88 -11.43
CA GLY A 138 2.14 -1.69 -11.89
C GLY A 138 1.20 -0.90 -12.79
N GLU A 139 0.76 -1.53 -13.89
CA GLU A 139 -0.35 -1.05 -14.69
C GLU A 139 -1.67 -1.31 -13.94
N VAL A 140 -2.52 -0.28 -13.82
CA VAL A 140 -3.84 -0.40 -13.21
C VAL A 140 -4.78 -1.07 -14.21
N VAL A 141 -5.17 -2.32 -13.92
CA VAL A 141 -6.02 -3.16 -14.78
C VAL A 141 -7.49 -3.18 -14.37
N ALA A 142 -7.81 -2.72 -13.16
CA ALA A 142 -9.17 -2.48 -12.67
C ALA A 142 -9.16 -1.48 -11.51
N SER A 143 -10.25 -0.74 -11.34
CA SER A 143 -10.42 0.26 -10.29
C SER A 143 -11.78 0.10 -9.63
N HIS A 144 -11.81 0.24 -8.31
CA HIS A 144 -13.00 0.07 -7.47
C HIS A 144 -13.17 1.27 -6.56
N VAL A 145 -14.41 1.70 -6.36
CA VAL A 145 -14.78 2.76 -5.42
C VAL A 145 -15.87 2.20 -4.49
N SER A 146 -15.70 2.44 -3.20
CA SER A 146 -16.70 2.10 -2.18
C SER A 146 -17.86 3.10 -2.21
N GLU A 147 -19.06 2.66 -1.82
CA GLU A 147 -20.17 3.58 -1.50
C GLU A 147 -19.94 4.33 -0.17
N LYS A 148 -18.98 3.88 0.65
CA LYS A 148 -18.60 4.58 1.88
C LYS A 148 -17.98 5.93 1.54
N THR A 149 -18.39 6.95 2.26
CA THR A 149 -17.84 8.30 2.19
C THR A 149 -16.89 8.55 3.35
N GLY A 150 -15.89 9.42 3.18
CA GLY A 150 -14.96 9.77 4.24
C GLY A 150 -13.72 10.47 3.69
N ARG A 151 -12.96 11.06 4.59
CA ARG A 151 -11.66 11.66 4.25
C ARG A 151 -10.61 10.55 4.14
N ARG A 152 -9.63 10.76 3.26
CA ARG A 152 -8.48 9.89 3.11
C ARG A 152 -7.62 9.94 4.39
N LEU A 153 -6.97 8.81 4.72
CA LEU A 153 -6.02 8.75 5.81
C LEU A 153 -4.63 9.20 5.34
N PHE A 154 -3.99 10.06 6.14
CA PHE A 154 -2.65 10.60 5.92
C PHE A 154 -1.74 10.34 7.11
N SER A 155 -0.44 10.17 6.84
CA SER A 155 0.61 10.31 7.84
C SER A 155 0.92 11.80 8.03
N LEU A 156 0.80 12.26 9.27
CA LEU A 156 1.07 13.65 9.67
C LEU A 156 2.51 13.82 10.19
N GLY A 157 3.31 12.75 10.15
CA GLY A 157 4.65 12.71 10.71
C GLY A 157 4.67 12.36 12.21
N GLY A 158 5.84 11.94 12.71
CA GLY A 158 6.01 11.58 14.13
C GLY A 158 5.12 10.43 14.62
N GLY A 159 4.73 9.51 13.74
CA GLY A 159 3.85 8.38 14.06
C GLY A 159 2.35 8.75 14.15
N LYS A 160 1.97 9.98 13.83
CA LYS A 160 0.57 10.43 13.87
C LYS A 160 -0.11 10.16 12.53
N LEU A 161 -1.36 9.70 12.58
CA LEU A 161 -2.24 9.52 11.44
C LEU A 161 -3.51 10.37 11.61
N GLY A 162 -4.11 10.82 10.51
CA GLY A 162 -5.34 11.61 10.54
C GLY A 162 -5.95 11.78 9.16
N GLY A 163 -7.23 12.16 9.11
CA GLY A 163 -7.95 12.47 7.86
C GLY A 163 -7.66 13.91 7.40
N LEU A 164 -7.48 14.07 6.08
CA LEU A 164 -7.39 15.37 5.40
C LEU A 164 -8.41 15.44 4.27
#